data_bf04022ff010c1a2a2797851ae6b539a
#
_entry.id   bf04022ff010c1a2a2797851ae6b539a
#
_cell.length_a   1.000
_cell.length_b   1.000
_cell.length_c   1.000
_cell.angle_alpha   90.00
_cell.angle_beta   90.00
_cell.angle_gamma   90.00
#
_symmetry.space_group_name_H-M   'P 1'
#
loop_
_entity.id
_entity.type
_entity.pdbx_description
1 polymer ?
#
loop_
_entity_poly.entity_id
_entity_poly.type
_entity_poly.pdbx_seq_one_letter_code
_entity_poly.pdbx_strand_id
1 'polypeptide(L)'
;PRARIEAIAKENGIDIAGLPIVETPHSEASAEKAVALVREGKAEALMKGSLHTDELMAAVVRRETGLRTSRRVSHCFVMDVPSYEHTLIVTDAAVNIAPTMEDKVHIIQNAIDLAHALRFPEVRVAILSAMETVNPKVPSTIEAAALCKMADRGQITGAIVDGPLALDNAISLESKAIKKIASPVAGRANVLVV
;
A
#
# COMPACT_ATOMS: atom_id res chain seq x y z
N PRO A 1 17.70 4.22 -23.60
CA PRO A 1 18.58 3.61 -24.62
C PRO A 1 19.57 2.64 -23.98
N ARG A 2 19.79 1.48 -24.59
CA ARG A 2 20.71 0.42 -24.11
C ARG A 2 22.09 0.97 -23.77
N ALA A 3 22.68 1.76 -24.67
CA ALA A 3 24.02 2.31 -24.47
C ALA A 3 24.17 3.11 -23.17
N ARG A 4 23.12 3.84 -22.74
CA ARG A 4 23.15 4.57 -21.45
C ARG A 4 23.09 3.63 -20.25
N ILE A 5 22.31 2.56 -20.34
CA ILE A 5 22.22 1.55 -19.27
C ILE A 5 23.58 0.86 -19.10
N GLU A 6 24.18 0.42 -20.21
CA GLU A 6 25.50 -0.23 -20.22
C GLU A 6 26.61 0.69 -19.71
N ALA A 7 26.58 1.98 -20.09
CA ALA A 7 27.55 2.96 -19.61
C ALA A 7 27.45 3.16 -18.08
N ILE A 8 26.24 3.35 -17.54
CA ILE A 8 26.00 3.52 -16.09
C ILE A 8 26.37 2.25 -15.32
N ALA A 9 26.00 1.09 -15.84
CA ALA A 9 26.35 -0.19 -15.21
C ALA A 9 27.87 -0.37 -15.11
N LYS A 10 28.59 -0.06 -16.21
CA LYS A 10 30.06 -0.11 -16.24
C LYS A 10 30.71 0.88 -15.28
N GLU A 11 30.22 2.12 -15.24
CA GLU A 11 30.72 3.18 -14.34
C GLU A 11 30.57 2.78 -12.85
N ASN A 12 29.49 2.10 -12.50
CA ASN A 12 29.19 1.69 -11.13
C ASN A 12 29.59 0.25 -10.81
N GLY A 13 30.27 -0.46 -11.72
CA GLY A 13 30.72 -1.84 -11.51
C GLY A 13 29.58 -2.84 -11.36
N ILE A 14 28.40 -2.55 -11.94
CA ILE A 14 27.23 -3.41 -11.90
C ILE A 14 27.26 -4.40 -13.06
N ASP A 15 27.25 -5.69 -12.76
CA ASP A 15 27.12 -6.72 -13.78
C ASP A 15 25.66 -6.84 -14.21
N ILE A 16 25.40 -6.57 -15.49
CA ILE A 16 24.10 -6.72 -16.15
C ILE A 16 24.12 -7.83 -17.22
N ALA A 17 25.17 -8.65 -17.25
CA ALA A 17 25.26 -9.75 -18.19
C ALA A 17 24.11 -10.75 -17.96
N GLY A 18 23.44 -11.12 -19.04
CA GLY A 18 22.27 -12.02 -18.96
C GLY A 18 20.93 -11.34 -18.64
N LEU A 19 20.91 -10.06 -18.30
CA LEU A 19 19.66 -9.33 -18.14
C LEU A 19 19.12 -8.87 -19.51
N PRO A 20 17.89 -9.25 -19.88
CA PRO A 20 17.29 -8.81 -21.14
C PRO A 20 16.97 -7.32 -21.09
N ILE A 21 17.49 -6.57 -22.07
CA ILE A 21 17.18 -5.14 -22.23
C ILE A 21 16.23 -4.99 -23.40
N VAL A 22 15.07 -4.40 -23.15
CA VAL A 22 14.08 -4.04 -24.18
C VAL A 22 14.19 -2.57 -24.49
N GLU A 23 14.52 -2.23 -25.71
CA GLU A 23 14.63 -0.83 -26.14
C GLU A 23 13.27 -0.26 -26.51
N THR A 24 13.07 1.00 -26.12
CA THR A 24 11.86 1.78 -26.40
C THR A 24 12.24 3.20 -26.78
N PRO A 25 11.46 3.88 -27.63
CA PRO A 25 11.82 5.20 -28.14
C PRO A 25 11.72 6.32 -27.09
N HIS A 26 10.81 6.20 -26.12
CA HIS A 26 10.55 7.20 -25.08
C HIS A 26 9.97 6.57 -23.81
N SER A 27 9.81 7.36 -22.76
CA SER A 27 9.37 6.93 -21.42
C SER A 27 7.97 6.29 -21.42
N GLU A 28 7.01 6.89 -22.11
CA GLU A 28 5.64 6.36 -22.22
C GLU A 28 5.63 4.97 -22.89
N ALA A 29 6.37 4.80 -23.98
CA ALA A 29 6.52 3.49 -24.62
C ALA A 29 7.21 2.47 -23.71
N SER A 30 8.10 2.92 -22.81
CA SER A 30 8.70 2.04 -21.79
C SER A 30 7.65 1.56 -20.79
N ALA A 31 6.78 2.44 -20.30
CA ALA A 31 5.70 2.08 -19.40
C ALA A 31 4.72 1.10 -20.05
N GLU A 32 4.30 1.38 -21.29
CA GLU A 32 3.40 0.49 -22.05
C GLU A 32 4.02 -0.90 -22.26
N LYS A 33 5.29 -0.94 -22.65
CA LYS A 33 6.00 -2.22 -22.88
C LYS A 33 6.17 -3.01 -21.58
N ALA A 34 6.48 -2.34 -20.47
CA ALA A 34 6.61 -2.97 -19.18
C ALA A 34 5.26 -3.58 -18.73
N VAL A 35 4.16 -2.83 -18.86
CA VAL A 35 2.80 -3.32 -18.58
C VAL A 35 2.44 -4.51 -19.48
N ALA A 36 2.79 -4.47 -20.75
CA ALA A 36 2.55 -5.59 -21.67
C ALA A 36 3.30 -6.86 -21.25
N LEU A 37 4.54 -6.75 -20.75
CA LEU A 37 5.31 -7.89 -20.27
C LEU A 37 4.65 -8.55 -19.03
N VAL A 38 4.05 -7.76 -18.14
CA VAL A 38 3.28 -8.31 -17.01
C VAL A 38 2.02 -9.04 -17.51
N ARG A 39 1.30 -8.46 -18.46
CA ARG A 39 0.11 -9.11 -19.08
C ARG A 39 0.44 -10.43 -19.78
N GLU A 40 1.62 -10.51 -20.39
CA GLU A 40 2.14 -11.70 -21.05
C GLU A 40 2.66 -12.76 -20.03
N GLY A 41 2.61 -12.49 -18.73
CA GLY A 41 3.14 -13.38 -17.68
C GLY A 41 4.67 -13.48 -17.67
N LYS A 42 5.37 -12.52 -18.30
CA LYS A 42 6.83 -12.47 -18.34
C LYS A 42 7.46 -11.67 -17.21
N ALA A 43 6.64 -10.96 -16.43
CA ALA A 43 7.04 -10.23 -15.23
C ALA A 43 5.91 -10.24 -14.21
N GLU A 44 6.25 -10.28 -12.93
CA GLU A 44 5.30 -10.33 -11.80
C GLU A 44 5.24 -8.98 -11.06
N ALA A 45 6.23 -8.14 -11.25
CA ALA A 45 6.32 -6.81 -10.63
C ALA A 45 6.88 -5.79 -11.61
N LEU A 46 6.53 -4.53 -11.41
CA LEU A 46 7.08 -3.39 -12.13
C LEU A 46 7.84 -2.49 -11.15
N MET A 47 9.03 -2.06 -11.54
CA MET A 47 9.80 -1.08 -10.81
C MET A 47 10.14 0.08 -11.72
N LYS A 48 9.85 1.31 -11.31
CA LYS A 48 10.24 2.51 -12.05
C LYS A 48 11.53 3.11 -11.50
N GLY A 49 12.34 3.66 -12.40
CA GLY A 49 13.44 4.55 -12.09
C GLY A 49 13.02 6.02 -12.23
N SER A 50 13.71 6.77 -13.09
CA SER A 50 13.46 8.21 -13.33
C SER A 50 12.18 8.53 -14.12
N LEU A 51 11.47 7.54 -14.64
CA LEU A 51 10.17 7.69 -15.27
C LEU A 51 9.18 8.39 -14.30
N HIS A 52 8.36 9.33 -14.80
CA HIS A 52 7.34 9.96 -13.97
C HIS A 52 6.26 8.97 -13.56
N THR A 53 5.77 9.11 -12.33
CA THR A 53 4.78 8.16 -11.76
C THR A 53 3.46 8.18 -12.53
N ASP A 54 3.04 9.36 -13.00
CA ASP A 54 1.83 9.53 -13.81
C ASP A 54 1.92 8.80 -15.16
N GLU A 55 3.08 8.79 -15.84
CA GLU A 55 3.30 8.03 -17.07
C GLU A 55 3.12 6.51 -16.85
N LEU A 56 3.73 5.97 -15.78
CA LEU A 56 3.56 4.56 -15.42
C LEU A 56 2.11 4.25 -15.05
N MET A 57 1.52 5.07 -14.20
CA MET A 57 0.15 4.86 -13.74
C MET A 57 -0.86 4.97 -14.87
N ALA A 58 -0.66 5.89 -15.84
CA ALA A 58 -1.49 5.98 -17.04
C ALA A 58 -1.51 4.66 -17.81
N ALA A 59 -0.36 4.00 -17.97
CA ALA A 59 -0.28 2.70 -18.63
C ALA A 59 -0.93 1.58 -17.78
N VAL A 60 -0.69 1.56 -16.46
CA VAL A 60 -1.22 0.56 -15.53
C VAL A 60 -2.75 0.59 -15.46
N VAL A 61 -3.37 1.78 -15.44
CA VAL A 61 -4.82 1.91 -15.28
C VAL A 61 -5.61 1.93 -16.58
N ARG A 62 -4.99 1.77 -17.74
CA ARG A 62 -5.71 1.67 -19.02
C ARG A 62 -6.71 0.52 -18.98
N ARG A 63 -7.91 0.75 -19.54
CA ARG A 63 -8.98 -0.26 -19.51
C ARG A 63 -8.62 -1.54 -20.27
N GLU A 64 -8.14 -1.39 -21.48
CA GLU A 64 -7.95 -2.53 -22.40
C GLU A 64 -6.56 -3.15 -22.30
N THR A 65 -5.53 -2.33 -22.10
CA THR A 65 -4.12 -2.73 -22.14
C THR A 65 -3.39 -2.65 -20.80
N GLY A 66 -4.06 -2.15 -19.76
CA GLY A 66 -3.49 -1.99 -18.42
C GLY A 66 -3.58 -3.25 -17.56
N LEU A 67 -3.37 -3.07 -16.27
CA LEU A 67 -3.38 -4.13 -15.25
C LEU A 67 -4.58 -4.02 -14.29
N ARG A 68 -5.66 -3.37 -14.73
CA ARG A 68 -6.84 -3.19 -13.88
C ARG A 68 -7.47 -4.51 -13.49
N THR A 69 -7.87 -4.60 -12.22
CA THR A 69 -8.70 -5.66 -11.66
C THR A 69 -10.05 -5.10 -11.22
N SER A 70 -10.83 -5.87 -10.47
CA SER A 70 -12.03 -5.39 -9.79
C SER A 70 -11.73 -4.47 -8.60
N ARG A 71 -10.47 -4.44 -8.12
CA ARG A 71 -10.06 -3.59 -7.00
C ARG A 71 -9.50 -2.26 -7.48
N ARG A 72 -9.68 -1.24 -6.64
CA ARG A 72 -9.03 0.06 -6.81
C ARG A 72 -7.53 -0.05 -6.55
N VAL A 73 -6.73 0.64 -7.35
CA VAL A 73 -5.29 0.78 -7.10
C VAL A 73 -5.08 1.64 -5.86
N SER A 74 -4.17 1.24 -4.99
CA SER A 74 -3.80 1.98 -3.79
C SER A 74 -2.28 1.98 -3.59
N HIS A 75 -1.80 2.85 -2.73
CA HIS A 75 -0.39 3.00 -2.41
C HIS A 75 -0.11 2.52 -0.99
N CYS A 76 0.99 1.77 -0.81
CA CYS A 76 1.49 1.36 0.50
C CYS A 76 2.96 1.77 0.65
N PHE A 77 3.29 2.49 1.71
CA PHE A 77 4.66 2.54 2.21
C PHE A 77 4.91 1.34 3.10
N VAL A 78 5.97 0.60 2.84
CA VAL A 78 6.49 -0.43 3.74
C VAL A 78 7.70 0.16 4.44
N MET A 79 7.60 0.32 5.75
CA MET A 79 8.56 1.06 6.56
C MET A 79 9.19 0.16 7.62
N ASP A 80 10.51 0.18 7.70
CA ASP A 80 11.27 -0.33 8.83
C ASP A 80 11.63 0.84 9.74
N VAL A 81 11.03 0.90 10.93
CA VAL A 81 11.21 1.99 11.90
C VAL A 81 12.01 1.46 13.07
N PRO A 82 13.28 1.92 13.29
CA PRO A 82 14.17 1.36 14.30
C PRO A 82 13.64 1.37 15.74
N SER A 83 12.72 2.30 16.04
CA SER A 83 12.07 2.43 17.35
C SER A 83 10.76 1.67 17.49
N TYR A 84 10.34 0.92 16.47
CA TYR A 84 9.10 0.16 16.47
C TYR A 84 9.37 -1.31 16.15
N GLU A 85 8.82 -2.21 16.95
CA GLU A 85 9.08 -3.66 16.87
C GLU A 85 8.62 -4.30 15.56
N HIS A 86 7.59 -3.72 14.91
CA HIS A 86 6.96 -4.30 13.73
C HIS A 86 7.26 -3.48 12.49
N THR A 87 7.46 -4.14 11.34
CA THR A 87 7.40 -3.46 10.05
C THR A 87 6.02 -2.83 9.88
N LEU A 88 5.98 -1.57 9.45
CA LEU A 88 4.74 -0.80 9.27
C LEU A 88 4.38 -0.71 7.78
N ILE A 89 3.11 -0.93 7.48
CA ILE A 89 2.51 -0.54 6.20
C ILE A 89 1.62 0.69 6.44
N VAL A 90 1.85 1.77 5.70
CA VAL A 90 1.01 2.99 5.74
C VAL A 90 0.28 3.14 4.41
N THR A 91 -1.05 3.25 4.44
CA THR A 91 -1.93 3.29 3.26
C THR A 91 -3.21 4.13 3.48
N ASP A 92 -3.93 4.71 2.50
CA ASP A 92 -3.36 5.05 1.21
C ASP A 92 -2.58 6.33 1.39
N ALA A 93 -1.34 6.34 0.98
CA ALA A 93 -0.46 7.46 1.30
C ALA A 93 -0.24 8.42 0.13
N ALA A 94 -0.67 8.08 -1.11
CA ALA A 94 -0.31 8.89 -2.26
C ALA A 94 -1.26 8.81 -3.49
N VAL A 95 -2.04 7.74 -3.67
CA VAL A 95 -2.84 7.55 -4.89
C VAL A 95 -4.27 8.06 -4.75
N ASN A 96 -4.91 7.81 -3.62
CA ASN A 96 -6.29 8.21 -3.37
C ASN A 96 -6.32 9.39 -2.38
N ILE A 97 -6.52 10.61 -2.89
CA ILE A 97 -6.44 11.84 -2.07
C ILE A 97 -7.60 11.95 -1.08
N ALA A 98 -8.82 11.64 -1.52
CA ALA A 98 -10.02 11.67 -0.69
C ALA A 98 -10.89 10.43 -0.99
N PRO A 99 -10.44 9.24 -0.54
CA PRO A 99 -11.15 8.00 -0.81
C PRO A 99 -12.50 7.97 -0.09
N THR A 100 -13.52 7.45 -0.76
CA THR A 100 -14.81 7.13 -0.14
C THR A 100 -14.66 5.92 0.78
N MET A 101 -15.67 5.66 1.63
CA MET A 101 -15.68 4.47 2.47
C MET A 101 -15.57 3.17 1.63
N GLU A 102 -16.22 3.12 0.47
CA GLU A 102 -16.13 1.98 -0.46
C GLU A 102 -14.70 1.82 -1.02
N ASP A 103 -14.05 2.92 -1.38
CA ASP A 103 -12.64 2.91 -1.80
C ASP A 103 -11.73 2.40 -0.69
N LYS A 104 -11.99 2.80 0.58
CA LYS A 104 -11.21 2.36 1.74
C LYS A 104 -11.30 0.85 1.98
N VAL A 105 -12.41 0.20 1.66
CA VAL A 105 -12.50 -1.28 1.70
C VAL A 105 -11.45 -1.91 0.78
N HIS A 106 -11.29 -1.39 -0.44
CA HIS A 106 -10.29 -1.87 -1.39
C HIS A 106 -8.87 -1.56 -0.92
N ILE A 107 -8.64 -0.36 -0.41
CA ILE A 107 -7.34 0.09 0.12
C ILE A 107 -6.89 -0.82 1.27
N ILE A 108 -7.77 -1.07 2.23
CA ILE A 108 -7.49 -1.94 3.38
C ILE A 108 -7.19 -3.37 2.92
N GLN A 109 -8.02 -3.92 2.04
CA GLN A 109 -7.80 -5.29 1.56
C GLN A 109 -6.50 -5.43 0.77
N ASN A 110 -6.13 -4.43 -0.04
CA ASN A 110 -4.84 -4.43 -0.74
C ASN A 110 -3.66 -4.43 0.23
N ALA A 111 -3.73 -3.63 1.30
CA ALA A 111 -2.68 -3.59 2.32
C ALA A 111 -2.58 -4.90 3.11
N ILE A 112 -3.71 -5.54 3.41
CA ILE A 112 -3.75 -6.86 4.05
C ILE A 112 -3.10 -7.91 3.15
N ASP A 113 -3.45 -7.94 1.88
CA ASP A 113 -2.87 -8.89 0.91
C ASP A 113 -1.36 -8.67 0.75
N LEU A 114 -0.90 -7.42 0.74
CA LEU A 114 0.52 -7.09 0.75
C LEU A 114 1.22 -7.57 2.02
N ALA A 115 0.61 -7.38 3.20
CA ALA A 115 1.17 -7.85 4.46
C ALA A 115 1.34 -9.39 4.46
N HIS A 116 0.36 -10.13 3.93
CA HIS A 116 0.47 -11.57 3.76
C HIS A 116 1.56 -11.97 2.75
N ALA A 117 1.69 -11.25 1.62
CA ALA A 117 2.75 -11.48 0.65
C ALA A 117 4.15 -11.24 1.27
N LEU A 118 4.26 -10.27 2.18
CA LEU A 118 5.47 -9.99 2.97
C LEU A 118 5.64 -10.96 4.17
N ARG A 119 4.73 -11.93 4.33
CA ARG A 119 4.76 -12.95 5.38
C ARG A 119 4.68 -12.39 6.80
N PHE A 120 3.87 -11.36 7.02
CA PHE A 120 3.56 -10.91 8.38
C PHE A 120 2.89 -12.05 9.15
N PRO A 121 3.36 -12.39 10.36
CA PRO A 121 2.82 -13.50 11.13
C PRO A 121 1.37 -13.27 11.58
N GLU A 122 1.01 -12.00 11.78
CA GLU A 122 -0.34 -11.55 12.10
C GLU A 122 -0.53 -10.13 11.54
N VAL A 123 -1.66 -9.89 10.91
CA VAL A 123 -1.97 -8.58 10.32
C VAL A 123 -2.95 -7.84 11.23
N ARG A 124 -2.52 -6.70 11.79
CA ARG A 124 -3.30 -5.81 12.65
C ARG A 124 -3.44 -4.46 12.00
N VAL A 125 -4.66 -4.16 11.57
CA VAL A 125 -5.01 -2.93 10.84
C VAL A 125 -5.61 -1.92 11.80
N ALA A 126 -4.96 -0.76 11.96
CA ALA A 126 -5.51 0.40 12.63
C ALA A 126 -6.08 1.39 11.60
N ILE A 127 -7.38 1.68 11.71
CA ILE A 127 -7.99 2.75 10.93
C ILE A 127 -7.85 4.05 11.72
N LEU A 128 -6.99 4.94 11.20
CA LEU A 128 -6.62 6.14 11.92
C LEU A 128 -7.70 7.23 11.84
N SER A 129 -7.83 7.94 12.94
CA SER A 129 -8.64 9.15 13.04
C SER A 129 -8.02 10.11 14.05
N ALA A 130 -8.60 11.30 14.16
CA ALA A 130 -8.16 12.32 15.11
C ALA A 130 -8.38 11.91 16.59
N MET A 131 -9.22 10.92 16.86
CA MET A 131 -9.54 10.42 18.19
C MET A 131 -9.96 8.96 18.15
N GLU A 132 -9.96 8.31 19.31
CA GLU A 132 -10.29 6.88 19.48
C GLU A 132 -11.77 6.61 19.81
N THR A 133 -12.58 7.66 19.94
CA THR A 133 -14.02 7.53 20.21
C THR A 133 -14.85 7.90 19.01
N VAL A 134 -15.94 7.17 18.77
CA VAL A 134 -16.88 7.49 17.69
C VAL A 134 -17.61 8.78 18.01
N ASN A 135 -17.43 9.80 17.18
CA ASN A 135 -18.03 11.11 17.35
C ASN A 135 -18.72 11.56 16.05
N PRO A 136 -20.04 11.77 16.05
CA PRO A 136 -20.79 12.22 14.86
C PRO A 136 -20.28 13.52 14.22
N LYS A 137 -19.57 14.35 14.99
CA LYS A 137 -18.97 15.60 14.48
C LYS A 137 -17.62 15.37 13.75
N VAL A 138 -17.08 14.16 13.83
CA VAL A 138 -15.82 13.77 13.19
C VAL A 138 -16.08 12.58 12.27
N PRO A 139 -16.40 12.81 10.97
CA PRO A 139 -16.84 11.77 10.04
C PRO A 139 -15.88 10.58 9.92
N SER A 140 -14.56 10.81 10.00
CA SER A 140 -13.56 9.73 9.93
C SER A 140 -13.71 8.70 11.06
N THR A 141 -14.24 9.08 12.23
CA THR A 141 -14.50 8.14 13.33
C THR A 141 -15.67 7.21 13.02
N ILE A 142 -16.69 7.72 12.31
CA ILE A 142 -17.84 6.93 11.88
C ILE A 142 -17.43 5.96 10.77
N GLU A 143 -16.66 6.44 9.79
CA GLU A 143 -16.12 5.58 8.72
C GLU A 143 -15.26 4.46 9.30
N ALA A 144 -14.38 4.75 10.23
CA ALA A 144 -13.54 3.76 10.90
C ALA A 144 -14.40 2.69 11.58
N ALA A 145 -15.41 3.09 12.35
CA ALA A 145 -16.32 2.15 13.01
C ALA A 145 -17.09 1.28 12.01
N ALA A 146 -17.54 1.87 10.88
CA ALA A 146 -18.22 1.12 9.82
C ALA A 146 -17.29 0.09 9.16
N LEU A 147 -16.04 0.47 8.85
CA LEU A 147 -15.04 -0.42 8.26
C LEU A 147 -14.67 -1.57 9.20
N CYS A 148 -14.56 -1.31 10.52
CA CYS A 148 -14.39 -2.37 11.52
C CYS A 148 -15.58 -3.34 11.50
N LYS A 149 -16.82 -2.82 11.40
CA LYS A 149 -17.98 -3.67 11.29
C LYS A 149 -18.02 -4.46 9.98
N MET A 150 -17.54 -3.91 8.89
CA MET A 150 -17.36 -4.62 7.62
C MET A 150 -16.36 -5.78 7.77
N ALA A 151 -15.27 -5.59 8.52
CA ALA A 151 -14.32 -6.66 8.84
C ALA A 151 -14.98 -7.76 9.69
N ASP A 152 -15.73 -7.41 10.74
CA ASP A 152 -16.50 -8.36 11.55
C ASP A 152 -17.47 -9.22 10.71
N ARG A 153 -17.96 -8.67 9.61
CA ARG A 153 -18.92 -9.33 8.70
C ARG A 153 -18.27 -10.06 7.52
N GLY A 154 -16.93 -10.07 7.48
CA GLY A 154 -16.19 -10.76 6.41
C GLY A 154 -16.19 -10.03 5.06
N GLN A 155 -16.50 -8.73 5.04
CA GLN A 155 -16.35 -7.88 3.84
C GLN A 155 -14.90 -7.43 3.66
N ILE A 156 -14.14 -7.37 4.74
CA ILE A 156 -12.69 -7.23 4.78
C ILE A 156 -12.16 -8.46 5.52
N THR A 157 -11.18 -9.16 4.95
CA THR A 157 -10.74 -10.46 5.46
C THR A 157 -9.22 -10.55 5.60
N GLY A 158 -8.75 -11.48 6.44
CA GLY A 158 -7.32 -11.78 6.57
C GLY A 158 -6.58 -10.93 7.58
N ALA A 159 -7.26 -10.12 8.38
CA ALA A 159 -6.66 -9.30 9.43
C ALA A 159 -7.57 -9.07 10.62
N ILE A 160 -6.99 -8.62 11.72
CA ILE A 160 -7.71 -8.01 12.84
C ILE A 160 -7.77 -6.50 12.54
N VAL A 161 -8.97 -5.94 12.40
CA VAL A 161 -9.19 -4.54 12.04
C VAL A 161 -9.84 -3.82 13.21
N ASP A 162 -9.30 -2.68 13.61
CA ASP A 162 -9.90 -1.85 14.66
C ASP A 162 -9.70 -0.36 14.39
N GLY A 163 -10.62 0.44 14.90
CA GLY A 163 -10.66 1.90 14.77
C GLY A 163 -12.02 2.48 15.20
N PRO A 164 -12.11 3.79 15.38
CA PRO A 164 -11.04 4.77 15.16
C PRO A 164 -9.92 4.67 16.19
N LEU A 165 -8.68 4.90 15.74
CA LEU A 165 -7.52 5.02 16.63
C LEU A 165 -6.72 6.27 16.26
N ALA A 166 -6.21 7.00 17.25
CA ALA A 166 -5.18 8.00 17.00
C ALA A 166 -3.83 7.31 16.80
N LEU A 167 -2.89 7.94 16.10
CA LEU A 167 -1.61 7.33 15.75
C LEU A 167 -0.84 6.81 16.98
N ASP A 168 -0.77 7.62 18.04
CA ASP A 168 -0.11 7.22 19.29
C ASP A 168 -0.71 5.95 19.89
N ASN A 169 -2.03 5.84 19.85
CA ASN A 169 -2.74 4.67 20.37
C ASN A 169 -2.56 3.43 19.49
N ALA A 170 -2.42 3.63 18.18
CA ALA A 170 -2.23 2.52 17.24
C ALA A 170 -0.88 1.82 17.44
N ILE A 171 0.19 2.57 17.78
CA ILE A 171 1.56 2.07 17.80
C ILE A 171 2.21 2.03 19.20
N SER A 172 1.60 2.62 20.24
CA SER A 172 2.18 2.66 21.60
C SER A 172 1.31 1.92 22.60
N LEU A 173 1.89 0.88 23.22
CA LEU A 173 1.26 0.16 24.33
C LEU A 173 1.08 1.04 25.56
N GLU A 174 1.98 1.99 25.80
CA GLU A 174 1.89 2.96 26.89
C GLU A 174 0.69 3.89 26.68
N SER A 175 0.55 4.48 25.48
CA SER A 175 -0.59 5.34 25.13
C SER A 175 -1.92 4.59 25.24
N LYS A 176 -1.97 3.35 24.77
CA LYS A 176 -3.11 2.45 24.93
C LYS A 176 -3.48 2.26 26.40
N ALA A 177 -2.49 2.01 27.26
CA ALA A 177 -2.70 1.77 28.69
C ALA A 177 -3.19 3.03 29.41
N ILE A 178 -2.58 4.18 29.17
CA ILE A 178 -2.97 5.48 29.74
C ILE A 178 -4.43 5.81 29.40
N LYS A 179 -4.81 5.64 28.14
CA LYS A 179 -6.15 5.92 27.64
C LYS A 179 -7.15 4.78 27.88
N LYS A 180 -6.70 3.66 28.47
CA LYS A 180 -7.52 2.47 28.78
C LYS A 180 -8.31 1.93 27.58
N ILE A 181 -7.67 1.89 26.41
CA ILE A 181 -8.30 1.45 25.17
C ILE A 181 -8.38 -0.09 25.14
N ALA A 182 -9.59 -0.61 25.08
CA ALA A 182 -9.84 -2.05 24.89
C ALA A 182 -9.84 -2.37 23.39
N SER A 183 -8.69 -2.73 22.84
CA SER A 183 -8.52 -3.02 21.42
C SER A 183 -7.48 -4.13 21.22
N PRO A 184 -7.72 -5.08 20.32
CA PRO A 184 -6.72 -6.09 19.95
C PRO A 184 -5.61 -5.55 19.05
N VAL A 185 -5.81 -4.37 18.45
CA VAL A 185 -4.90 -3.72 17.50
C VAL A 185 -4.07 -2.64 18.16
N ALA A 186 -4.69 -1.82 19.04
CA ALA A 186 -4.02 -0.68 19.69
C ALA A 186 -2.70 -1.07 20.35
N GLY A 187 -1.67 -0.27 20.09
CA GLY A 187 -0.30 -0.44 20.56
C GLY A 187 0.55 -1.45 19.77
N ARG A 188 -0.05 -2.15 18.80
CA ARG A 188 0.62 -3.22 18.03
C ARG A 188 0.22 -3.26 16.55
N ALA A 189 -0.32 -2.17 16.03
CA ALA A 189 -0.72 -2.09 14.64
C ALA A 189 0.51 -2.24 13.72
N ASN A 190 0.38 -3.02 12.66
CA ASN A 190 1.39 -3.12 11.61
C ASN A 190 0.88 -2.69 10.23
N VAL A 191 -0.41 -2.35 10.13
CA VAL A 191 -1.00 -1.64 8.99
C VAL A 191 -1.75 -0.43 9.51
N LEU A 192 -1.40 0.75 9.00
CA LEU A 192 -2.02 2.04 9.34
C LEU A 192 -2.77 2.56 8.12
N VAL A 193 -4.07 2.81 8.29
CA VAL A 193 -4.94 3.38 7.25
C VAL A 193 -5.24 4.83 7.61
N VAL A 194 -4.83 5.76 6.76
CA VAL A 194 -5.00 7.21 6.95
C VAL A 194 -6.20 7.77 6.18
#